data_47a128b30e0badaad340c86a4000cd61
#
_entry.id   47a128b30e0badaad340c86a4000cd61
#
_cell.length_a   1.000
_cell.length_b   1.000
_cell.length_c   1.000
_cell.angle_alpha   90.00
_cell.angle_beta   90.00
_cell.angle_gamma   90.00
#
_symmetry.space_group_name_H-M   'P 1'
#
loop_
_entity.id
_entity.type
_entity.pdbx_description
1 polymer ?
#
loop_
_entity_poly.entity_id
_entity_poly.type
_entity_poly.pdbx_seq_one_letter_code
_entity_poly.pdbx_strand_id
1 'polypeptide(L)'
;LYRLESSGGYYALIKKGGKQFRRSLKTKDRKLVERRLSELKEKVGVLRITEDAHANFKTLADRWLDSRKHKLAESTAEWYGYLIKNLAEFFGDASIRNITVQDCERWAATRRKTAGTKAFVGELDTMNAVFQYAFRHGLILTSPAAHVERPTVRQPKIQVPSLTDFRQIVAAIRESDGRPGSQQRAKTGADLVELLAYSGARVAEITGGPKKKSPLRWSHVDFDNNTVFLPGTKTESAPRWIPMSPELRSTLERLKTEKNPAPGDAVISISDARTCLETACRKLGFPKYTHHDFRHFFATTCIESGVDVPTVSRWLGHADGGALAMKRYGHLRQEHSLAMSQRVSFDKPANVIPMLNAAETNAKLQTSTTAAERRAISNAKAKYGYPWWASENPVEVFWGQLNEETRIVPVEKFLEVAKKAMGREVLKSEFTDREALVDELSARIPTTTLNEVLAKTSAQNATDRKAAK
;
A
#
# COMPACT_ATOMS: atom_id res chain seq x y z
N LEU A 1 27.96 -36.27 -27.32
CA LEU A 1 26.81 -36.38 -28.23
C LEU A 1 26.73 -37.82 -28.74
N TYR A 2 25.55 -38.43 -28.68
CA TYR A 2 25.28 -39.75 -29.30
C TYR A 2 23.83 -39.78 -29.79
N ARG A 3 23.59 -40.67 -30.74
CA ARG A 3 22.27 -40.90 -31.30
C ARG A 3 21.70 -42.19 -30.75
N LEU A 4 20.44 -42.16 -30.31
CA LEU A 4 19.79 -43.37 -29.81
C LEU A 4 19.18 -44.11 -31.02
N GLU A 5 19.56 -45.34 -31.23
CA GLU A 5 19.11 -46.12 -32.41
C GLU A 5 17.60 -46.33 -32.41
N SER A 6 17.01 -46.59 -31.25
CA SER A 6 15.57 -46.87 -31.09
C SER A 6 14.64 -45.68 -31.44
N SER A 7 15.09 -44.42 -31.26
CA SER A 7 14.29 -43.21 -31.51
C SER A 7 14.86 -42.31 -32.58
N GLY A 8 16.10 -42.56 -33.03
CA GLY A 8 16.85 -41.71 -33.95
C GLY A 8 17.15 -40.30 -33.42
N GLY A 9 16.82 -40.02 -32.15
CA GLY A 9 17.03 -38.74 -31.53
C GLY A 9 18.43 -38.59 -30.94
N TYR A 10 18.94 -37.32 -30.92
CA TYR A 10 20.24 -37.02 -30.33
C TYR A 10 20.17 -36.74 -28.83
N TYR A 11 21.19 -37.24 -28.10
CA TYR A 11 21.38 -37.03 -26.68
C TYR A 11 22.76 -36.40 -26.42
N ALA A 12 22.77 -35.43 -25.54
CA ALA A 12 24.00 -34.85 -25.00
C ALA A 12 24.43 -35.58 -23.72
N LEU A 13 25.73 -35.84 -23.62
CA LEU A 13 26.39 -36.34 -22.42
C LEU A 13 27.48 -35.35 -22.05
N ILE A 14 27.30 -34.62 -20.95
CA ILE A 14 28.23 -33.62 -20.48
C ILE A 14 28.72 -34.03 -19.11
N LYS A 15 30.07 -34.07 -18.92
CA LYS A 15 30.68 -34.32 -17.61
C LYS A 15 31.12 -33.01 -16.98
N LYS A 16 30.78 -32.77 -15.73
CA LYS A 16 31.26 -31.64 -14.93
C LYS A 16 31.38 -32.04 -13.45
N GLY A 17 32.55 -31.80 -12.86
CA GLY A 17 32.83 -32.11 -11.47
C GLY A 17 32.53 -33.56 -11.08
N GLY A 18 33.01 -34.52 -11.86
CA GLY A 18 32.79 -35.94 -11.64
C GLY A 18 31.38 -36.47 -11.94
N LYS A 19 30.42 -35.58 -12.23
CA LYS A 19 29.02 -35.94 -12.55
C LYS A 19 28.73 -35.90 -14.04
N GLN A 20 27.84 -36.80 -14.46
CA GLN A 20 27.47 -36.98 -15.84
C GLN A 20 26.03 -36.52 -16.05
N PHE A 21 25.85 -35.53 -16.94
CA PHE A 21 24.54 -34.97 -17.32
C PHE A 21 24.12 -35.55 -18.66
N ARG A 22 23.07 -36.35 -18.68
CA ARG A 22 22.47 -36.90 -19.90
C ARG A 22 21.17 -36.17 -20.20
N ARG A 23 21.03 -35.61 -21.40
CA ARG A 23 19.81 -34.90 -21.81
C ARG A 23 19.49 -35.19 -23.29
N SER A 24 18.21 -35.45 -23.58
CA SER A 24 17.70 -35.48 -24.92
C SER A 24 17.71 -34.09 -25.54
N LEU A 25 18.20 -33.94 -26.75
CA LEU A 25 18.17 -32.68 -27.49
C LEU A 25 16.86 -32.49 -28.28
N LYS A 26 15.93 -33.46 -28.15
CA LYS A 26 14.56 -33.40 -28.73
C LYS A 26 14.54 -33.01 -30.22
N THR A 27 15.49 -33.50 -30.98
CA THR A 27 15.58 -33.24 -32.43
C THR A 27 16.39 -34.33 -33.14
N LYS A 28 16.12 -34.53 -34.43
CA LYS A 28 16.88 -35.38 -35.36
C LYS A 28 17.75 -34.54 -36.30
N ASP A 29 17.57 -33.20 -36.33
CA ASP A 29 18.30 -32.29 -37.18
C ASP A 29 19.67 -31.96 -36.56
N ARG A 30 20.76 -32.19 -37.32
CA ARG A 30 22.15 -32.02 -36.87
C ARG A 30 22.51 -30.57 -36.58
N LYS A 31 22.05 -29.59 -37.37
CA LYS A 31 22.32 -28.17 -37.12
C LYS A 31 21.65 -27.71 -35.83
N LEU A 32 20.41 -28.11 -35.60
CA LEU A 32 19.69 -27.81 -34.40
C LEU A 32 20.26 -28.51 -33.15
N VAL A 33 20.85 -29.71 -33.33
CA VAL A 33 21.58 -30.45 -32.30
C VAL A 33 22.80 -29.67 -31.81
N GLU A 34 23.61 -29.13 -32.71
CA GLU A 34 24.83 -28.39 -32.38
C GLU A 34 24.50 -27.13 -31.59
N ARG A 35 23.49 -26.37 -32.00
CA ARG A 35 23.00 -25.22 -31.29
C ARG A 35 22.50 -25.59 -29.87
N ARG A 36 21.62 -26.57 -29.76
CA ARG A 36 21.08 -27.04 -28.47
C ARG A 36 22.16 -27.66 -27.58
N LEU A 37 23.17 -28.29 -28.14
CA LEU A 37 24.33 -28.80 -27.40
C LEU A 37 25.17 -27.65 -26.84
N SER A 38 25.41 -26.58 -27.61
CA SER A 38 26.12 -25.39 -27.16
C SER A 38 25.34 -24.70 -26.03
N GLU A 39 24.05 -24.48 -26.19
CA GLU A 39 23.18 -23.92 -25.13
C GLU A 39 23.18 -24.79 -23.86
N LEU A 40 23.20 -26.12 -24.01
CA LEU A 40 23.25 -27.04 -22.86
C LEU A 40 24.61 -27.02 -22.18
N LYS A 41 25.71 -26.94 -22.93
CA LYS A 41 27.07 -26.83 -22.38
C LYS A 41 27.23 -25.55 -21.57
N GLU A 42 26.74 -24.44 -22.07
CA GLU A 42 26.73 -23.15 -21.37
C GLU A 42 25.91 -23.25 -20.07
N LYS A 43 24.69 -23.77 -20.11
CA LYS A 43 23.84 -24.00 -18.92
C LYS A 43 24.53 -24.91 -17.90
N VAL A 44 25.12 -26.01 -18.34
CA VAL A 44 25.89 -26.91 -17.44
C VAL A 44 27.15 -26.21 -16.94
N GLY A 45 27.76 -25.32 -17.74
CA GLY A 45 28.90 -24.48 -17.35
C GLY A 45 28.60 -23.60 -16.15
N VAL A 46 27.39 -23.10 -16.00
CA VAL A 46 26.95 -22.24 -14.89
C VAL A 46 26.61 -23.05 -13.64
N LEU A 47 26.36 -24.37 -13.75
CA LEU A 47 26.01 -25.20 -12.59
C LEU A 47 27.15 -25.23 -11.54
N ARG A 48 26.84 -24.82 -10.33
CA ARG A 48 27.74 -24.96 -9.18
C ARG A 48 27.64 -26.37 -8.61
N ILE A 49 28.80 -27.03 -8.49
CA ILE A 49 28.90 -28.35 -7.85
C ILE A 49 29.45 -28.09 -6.44
N THR A 50 28.60 -27.53 -5.60
CA THR A 50 28.86 -27.28 -4.18
C THR A 50 28.01 -28.24 -3.34
N GLU A 51 28.31 -28.35 -2.04
CA GLU A 51 27.51 -29.10 -1.08
C GLU A 51 26.02 -28.70 -1.12
N ASP A 52 25.74 -27.42 -1.43
CA ASP A 52 24.39 -26.90 -1.63
C ASP A 52 23.62 -27.56 -2.79
N ALA A 53 24.33 -28.20 -3.70
CA ALA A 53 23.70 -28.92 -4.81
C ALA A 53 22.85 -30.12 -4.38
N HIS A 54 23.01 -30.57 -3.17
CA HIS A 54 22.25 -31.66 -2.54
C HIS A 54 21.25 -31.17 -1.50
N ALA A 55 21.15 -29.84 -1.29
CA ALA A 55 20.19 -29.28 -0.38
C ALA A 55 18.78 -29.78 -0.70
N ASN A 56 18.04 -30.16 0.32
CA ASN A 56 16.65 -30.51 0.15
C ASN A 56 15.79 -29.23 -0.08
N PHE A 57 14.57 -29.44 -0.53
CA PHE A 57 13.66 -28.33 -0.86
C PHE A 57 13.46 -27.39 0.34
N LYS A 58 13.24 -27.95 1.55
CA LYS A 58 13.00 -27.15 2.75
C LYS A 58 14.18 -26.26 3.10
N THR A 59 15.39 -26.82 3.15
CA THR A 59 16.61 -26.06 3.46
C THR A 59 16.83 -24.93 2.47
N LEU A 60 16.56 -25.16 1.20
CA LEU A 60 16.73 -24.12 0.17
C LEU A 60 15.64 -23.05 0.26
N ALA A 61 14.40 -23.44 0.59
CA ALA A 61 13.28 -22.51 0.78
C ALA A 61 13.54 -21.62 2.02
N ASP A 62 14.05 -22.17 3.10
CA ASP A 62 14.44 -21.40 4.29
C ASP A 62 15.56 -20.38 3.95
N ARG A 63 16.59 -20.79 3.23
CA ARG A 63 17.67 -19.88 2.75
C ARG A 63 17.14 -18.78 1.81
N TRP A 64 16.20 -19.13 0.93
CA TRP A 64 15.53 -18.15 0.08
C TRP A 64 14.76 -17.11 0.92
N LEU A 65 14.03 -17.56 1.93
CA LEU A 65 13.29 -16.66 2.83
C LEU A 65 14.27 -15.78 3.64
N ASP A 66 15.32 -16.36 4.21
CA ASP A 66 16.32 -15.62 4.99
C ASP A 66 17.03 -14.54 4.17
N SER A 67 17.33 -14.83 2.89
CA SER A 67 17.92 -13.84 1.98
C SER A 67 17.05 -12.61 1.75
N ARG A 68 15.74 -12.68 2.08
CA ARG A 68 14.76 -11.62 1.84
C ARG A 68 14.19 -11.01 3.12
N LYS A 69 14.40 -11.61 4.29
CA LYS A 69 13.81 -11.17 5.57
C LYS A 69 14.04 -9.69 5.85
N HIS A 70 15.21 -9.15 5.51
CA HIS A 70 15.55 -7.74 5.70
C HIS A 70 14.71 -6.76 4.88
N LYS A 71 14.03 -7.24 3.83
CA LYS A 71 13.14 -6.44 2.93
C LYS A 71 11.66 -6.70 3.18
N LEU A 72 11.33 -7.65 4.04
CA LEU A 72 9.96 -8.08 4.27
C LEU A 72 9.46 -7.57 5.61
N ALA A 73 8.17 -7.18 5.65
CA ALA A 73 7.48 -7.03 6.92
C ALA A 73 7.43 -8.38 7.64
N GLU A 74 7.54 -8.37 8.97
CA GLU A 74 7.55 -9.57 9.81
C GLU A 74 6.38 -10.52 9.51
N SER A 75 5.15 -9.98 9.43
CA SER A 75 3.96 -10.76 9.09
C SER A 75 4.02 -11.41 7.69
N THR A 76 4.73 -10.78 6.75
CA THR A 76 4.95 -11.36 5.41
C THR A 76 5.97 -12.50 5.48
N ALA A 77 7.02 -12.35 6.28
CA ALA A 77 8.00 -13.41 6.49
C ALA A 77 7.36 -14.62 7.19
N GLU A 78 6.53 -14.40 8.22
CA GLU A 78 5.75 -15.45 8.88
C GLU A 78 4.81 -16.18 7.90
N TRP A 79 4.13 -15.43 7.04
CA TRP A 79 3.27 -15.99 6.01
C TRP A 79 4.04 -16.87 5.02
N TYR A 80 5.21 -16.43 4.54
CA TYR A 80 6.07 -17.26 3.71
C TYR A 80 6.55 -18.51 4.46
N GLY A 81 6.89 -18.41 5.74
CA GLY A 81 7.25 -19.54 6.59
C GLY A 81 6.13 -20.60 6.63
N TYR A 82 4.88 -20.16 6.77
CA TYR A 82 3.72 -21.03 6.71
C TYR A 82 3.58 -21.73 5.34
N LEU A 83 3.73 -21.00 4.23
CA LEU A 83 3.66 -21.58 2.89
C LEU A 83 4.80 -22.59 2.63
N ILE A 84 6.01 -22.27 3.09
CA ILE A 84 7.17 -23.17 3.00
C ILE A 84 6.91 -24.47 3.79
N LYS A 85 6.32 -24.37 4.99
CA LYS A 85 5.94 -25.55 5.78
C LYS A 85 5.01 -26.45 5.01
N ASN A 86 3.93 -25.90 4.42
CA ASN A 86 2.98 -26.69 3.62
C ASN A 86 3.63 -27.35 2.40
N LEU A 87 4.52 -26.63 1.71
CA LEU A 87 5.26 -27.18 0.57
C LEU A 87 6.23 -28.29 1.01
N ALA A 88 6.88 -28.12 2.17
CA ALA A 88 7.81 -29.10 2.72
C ALA A 88 7.11 -30.41 3.14
N GLU A 89 5.83 -30.37 3.51
CA GLU A 89 5.05 -31.58 3.78
C GLU A 89 4.93 -32.50 2.55
N PHE A 90 4.94 -31.92 1.34
CA PHE A 90 4.87 -32.70 0.09
C PHE A 90 6.25 -33.04 -0.48
N PHE A 91 7.13 -32.02 -0.58
CA PHE A 91 8.45 -32.21 -1.20
C PHE A 91 9.48 -32.80 -0.22
N GLY A 92 9.21 -32.69 1.08
CA GLY A 92 10.01 -33.29 2.16
C GLY A 92 11.49 -32.98 2.04
N ASP A 93 12.28 -34.04 2.22
CA ASP A 93 13.74 -34.00 2.12
C ASP A 93 14.25 -34.24 0.69
N ALA A 94 13.38 -34.23 -0.31
CA ALA A 94 13.78 -34.41 -1.69
C ALA A 94 14.83 -33.39 -2.10
N SER A 95 15.96 -33.84 -2.63
CA SER A 95 16.97 -32.96 -3.17
C SER A 95 16.35 -32.09 -4.27
N ILE A 96 16.63 -30.78 -4.23
CA ILE A 96 16.11 -29.81 -5.19
C ILE A 96 16.36 -30.21 -6.67
N ARG A 97 17.41 -30.96 -6.93
CA ARG A 97 17.76 -31.47 -8.26
C ARG A 97 16.92 -32.64 -8.72
N ASN A 98 16.36 -33.38 -7.79
CA ASN A 98 15.59 -34.59 -8.07
C ASN A 98 14.10 -34.28 -8.25
N ILE A 99 13.64 -33.11 -7.83
CA ILE A 99 12.24 -32.70 -8.03
C ILE A 99 12.00 -32.47 -9.52
N THR A 100 11.04 -33.21 -10.07
CA THR A 100 10.67 -33.19 -11.48
C THR A 100 9.42 -32.35 -11.73
N VAL A 101 9.14 -32.08 -13.00
CA VAL A 101 7.88 -31.45 -13.43
C VAL A 101 6.69 -32.29 -12.96
N GLN A 102 6.78 -33.61 -13.08
CA GLN A 102 5.73 -34.54 -12.65
C GLN A 102 5.45 -34.46 -11.13
N ASP A 103 6.48 -34.26 -10.31
CA ASP A 103 6.30 -34.07 -8.86
C ASP A 103 5.54 -32.78 -8.57
N CYS A 104 5.87 -31.69 -9.29
CA CYS A 104 5.15 -30.40 -9.16
C CYS A 104 3.69 -30.50 -9.63
N GLU A 105 3.44 -31.24 -10.71
CA GLU A 105 2.08 -31.51 -11.21
C GLU A 105 1.28 -32.37 -10.23
N ARG A 106 1.90 -33.40 -9.64
CA ARG A 106 1.29 -34.25 -8.61
C ARG A 106 0.93 -33.46 -7.35
N TRP A 107 1.86 -32.60 -6.89
CA TRP A 107 1.57 -31.66 -5.82
C TRP A 107 0.37 -30.78 -6.16
N ALA A 108 0.35 -30.17 -7.34
CA ALA A 108 -0.72 -29.30 -7.79
C ALA A 108 -2.07 -30.02 -7.85
N ALA A 109 -2.11 -31.24 -8.37
CA ALA A 109 -3.32 -32.07 -8.46
C ALA A 109 -3.88 -32.41 -7.05
N THR A 110 -3.01 -32.73 -6.09
CA THR A 110 -3.39 -33.02 -4.70
C THR A 110 -3.84 -31.74 -3.99
N ARG A 111 -3.08 -30.65 -4.11
CA ARG A 111 -3.32 -29.43 -3.37
C ARG A 111 -4.56 -28.68 -3.84
N ARG A 112 -4.90 -28.74 -5.13
CA ARG A 112 -6.15 -28.17 -5.68
C ARG A 112 -7.41 -28.79 -5.05
N LYS A 113 -7.34 -30.05 -4.59
CA LYS A 113 -8.48 -30.71 -3.92
C LYS A 113 -8.65 -30.29 -2.47
N THR A 114 -7.57 -29.89 -1.80
CA THR A 114 -7.55 -29.65 -0.35
C THR A 114 -7.46 -28.17 0.04
N ALA A 115 -6.98 -27.30 -0.86
CA ALA A 115 -6.79 -25.88 -0.59
C ALA A 115 -7.70 -25.01 -1.45
N GLY A 116 -8.15 -23.88 -0.88
CA GLY A 116 -8.81 -22.84 -1.67
C GLY A 116 -7.86 -22.19 -2.68
N THR A 117 -8.40 -21.71 -3.81
CA THR A 117 -7.64 -21.16 -4.94
C THR A 117 -6.57 -20.13 -4.52
N LYS A 118 -6.89 -19.25 -3.56
CA LYS A 118 -5.96 -18.22 -3.09
C LYS A 118 -4.77 -18.81 -2.33
N ALA A 119 -4.99 -19.81 -1.49
CA ALA A 119 -3.93 -20.50 -0.77
C ALA A 119 -3.03 -21.28 -1.74
N PHE A 120 -3.64 -22.04 -2.67
CA PHE A 120 -2.92 -22.74 -3.72
C PHE A 120 -2.01 -21.79 -4.54
N VAL A 121 -2.53 -20.64 -4.98
CA VAL A 121 -1.73 -19.65 -5.72
C VAL A 121 -0.59 -19.11 -4.89
N GLY A 122 -0.80 -18.82 -3.61
CA GLY A 122 0.27 -18.38 -2.71
C GLY A 122 1.41 -19.42 -2.58
N GLU A 123 1.05 -20.69 -2.43
CA GLU A 123 2.02 -21.79 -2.37
C GLU A 123 2.74 -22.01 -3.71
N LEU A 124 2.02 -21.95 -4.84
CA LEU A 124 2.59 -22.05 -6.18
C LEU A 124 3.58 -20.91 -6.47
N ASP A 125 3.21 -19.67 -6.14
CA ASP A 125 4.08 -18.50 -6.33
C ASP A 125 5.35 -18.63 -5.46
N THR A 126 5.23 -19.13 -4.22
CA THR A 126 6.36 -19.40 -3.33
C THR A 126 7.26 -20.52 -3.87
N MET A 127 6.68 -21.63 -4.32
CA MET A 127 7.40 -22.73 -4.94
C MET A 127 8.19 -22.26 -6.18
N ASN A 128 7.55 -21.48 -7.05
CA ASN A 128 8.21 -20.89 -8.21
C ASN A 128 9.37 -19.98 -7.80
N ALA A 129 9.19 -19.16 -6.76
CA ALA A 129 10.24 -18.27 -6.26
C ALA A 129 11.45 -19.04 -5.71
N VAL A 130 11.23 -20.14 -5.01
CA VAL A 130 12.29 -21.04 -4.50
C VAL A 130 13.06 -21.70 -5.66
N PHE A 131 12.35 -22.24 -6.66
CA PHE A 131 13.02 -22.82 -7.82
C PHE A 131 13.76 -21.77 -8.67
N GLN A 132 13.23 -20.54 -8.78
CA GLN A 132 13.94 -19.44 -9.44
C GLN A 132 15.19 -19.02 -8.65
N TYR A 133 15.15 -19.08 -7.34
CA TYR A 133 16.33 -18.87 -6.50
C TYR A 133 17.35 -19.97 -6.77
N ALA A 134 16.97 -21.25 -6.77
CA ALA A 134 17.83 -22.38 -7.10
C ALA A 134 18.47 -22.24 -8.50
N PHE A 135 17.69 -21.84 -9.49
CA PHE A 135 18.17 -21.61 -10.86
C PHE A 135 19.21 -20.50 -10.93
N ARG A 136 18.94 -19.32 -10.31
CA ARG A 136 19.89 -18.19 -10.28
C ARG A 136 21.19 -18.53 -9.56
N HIS A 137 21.15 -19.40 -8.57
CA HIS A 137 22.34 -19.86 -7.87
C HIS A 137 23.04 -21.05 -8.55
N GLY A 138 22.58 -21.45 -9.74
CA GLY A 138 23.21 -22.54 -10.49
C GLY A 138 23.04 -23.92 -9.86
N LEU A 139 22.01 -24.11 -9.03
CA LEU A 139 21.74 -25.40 -8.39
C LEU A 139 20.92 -26.34 -9.28
N ILE A 140 20.06 -25.77 -10.12
CA ILE A 140 19.25 -26.49 -11.13
C ILE A 140 19.36 -25.83 -12.48
N LEU A 141 19.08 -26.57 -13.57
CA LEU A 141 19.14 -26.07 -14.96
C LEU A 141 17.87 -25.37 -15.42
N THR A 142 16.74 -25.76 -14.88
CA THR A 142 15.40 -25.24 -15.22
C THR A 142 14.49 -25.38 -14.01
N SER A 143 13.54 -24.48 -13.86
CA SER A 143 12.51 -24.62 -12.82
C SER A 143 11.52 -25.72 -13.19
N PRO A 144 11.32 -26.76 -12.36
CA PRO A 144 10.32 -27.80 -12.64
C PRO A 144 8.89 -27.29 -12.45
N ALA A 145 8.68 -26.23 -11.68
CA ALA A 145 7.36 -25.66 -11.43
C ALA A 145 6.86 -24.69 -12.53
N ALA A 146 7.72 -24.35 -13.50
CA ALA A 146 7.38 -23.37 -14.55
C ALA A 146 6.17 -23.76 -15.42
N HIS A 147 5.84 -25.03 -15.49
CA HIS A 147 4.74 -25.56 -16.28
C HIS A 147 3.46 -25.82 -15.48
N VAL A 148 3.48 -25.62 -14.18
CA VAL A 148 2.27 -25.77 -13.35
C VAL A 148 1.32 -24.61 -13.65
N GLU A 149 0.13 -24.93 -14.11
CA GLU A 149 -0.89 -23.96 -14.45
C GLU A 149 -1.33 -23.15 -13.23
N ARG A 150 -1.31 -21.83 -13.35
CA ARG A 150 -1.75 -20.90 -12.32
C ARG A 150 -3.23 -20.54 -12.54
N PRO A 151 -4.13 -20.94 -11.63
CA PRO A 151 -5.54 -20.62 -11.76
C PRO A 151 -5.78 -19.12 -11.54
N THR A 152 -6.78 -18.59 -12.24
CA THR A 152 -7.24 -17.22 -12.05
C THR A 152 -7.96 -17.09 -10.71
N VAL A 153 -7.48 -16.20 -9.86
CA VAL A 153 -8.15 -15.86 -8.59
C VAL A 153 -9.28 -14.87 -8.89
N ARG A 154 -10.52 -15.35 -8.87
CA ARG A 154 -11.66 -14.45 -8.97
C ARG A 154 -11.74 -13.59 -7.73
N GLN A 155 -11.83 -12.27 -7.92
CA GLN A 155 -12.11 -11.34 -6.81
C GLN A 155 -13.59 -11.50 -6.44
N PRO A 156 -13.91 -11.75 -5.15
CA PRO A 156 -15.31 -11.78 -4.72
C PRO A 156 -15.93 -10.39 -4.93
N LYS A 157 -17.22 -10.36 -5.24
CA LYS A 157 -17.97 -9.11 -5.25
C LYS A 157 -17.92 -8.49 -3.85
N ILE A 158 -17.68 -7.19 -3.80
CA ILE A 158 -17.68 -6.45 -2.54
C ILE A 158 -19.13 -6.47 -2.01
N GLN A 159 -19.30 -6.97 -0.81
CA GLN A 159 -20.55 -6.88 -0.08
C GLN A 159 -20.39 -5.82 1.01
N VAL A 160 -21.16 -4.77 0.92
CA VAL A 160 -21.25 -3.75 1.97
C VAL A 160 -22.65 -3.76 2.57
N PRO A 161 -22.79 -3.54 3.88
CA PRO A 161 -24.10 -3.41 4.49
C PRO A 161 -24.82 -2.16 3.92
N SER A 162 -26.15 -2.15 3.91
CA SER A 162 -26.90 -0.91 3.78
C SER A 162 -26.71 -0.05 5.05
N LEU A 163 -27.04 1.23 4.98
CA LEU A 163 -26.99 2.09 6.18
C LEU A 163 -27.89 1.56 7.31
N THR A 164 -29.04 1.00 6.95
CA THR A 164 -29.98 0.38 7.90
C THR A 164 -29.39 -0.86 8.54
N ASP A 165 -28.81 -1.77 7.72
CA ASP A 165 -28.16 -2.99 8.24
C ASP A 165 -26.97 -2.64 9.15
N PHE A 166 -26.18 -1.65 8.75
CA PHE A 166 -25.06 -1.18 9.56
C PHE A 166 -25.52 -0.72 10.96
N ARG A 167 -26.58 0.10 11.02
CA ARG A 167 -27.16 0.57 12.30
C ARG A 167 -27.68 -0.60 13.14
N GLN A 168 -28.36 -1.57 12.54
CA GLN A 168 -28.82 -2.78 13.23
C GLN A 168 -27.65 -3.62 13.77
N ILE A 169 -26.58 -3.78 13.00
CA ILE A 169 -25.37 -4.49 13.45
C ILE A 169 -24.76 -3.83 14.67
N VAL A 170 -24.57 -2.50 14.63
CA VAL A 170 -24.01 -1.73 15.74
C VAL A 170 -24.90 -1.86 16.99
N ALA A 171 -26.22 -1.72 16.85
CA ALA A 171 -27.18 -1.90 17.95
C ALA A 171 -27.10 -3.31 18.55
N ALA A 172 -27.12 -4.36 17.72
CA ALA A 172 -27.05 -5.73 18.16
C ALA A 172 -25.74 -6.08 18.87
N ILE A 173 -24.62 -5.41 18.49
CA ILE A 173 -23.34 -5.56 19.21
C ILE A 173 -23.42 -4.88 20.59
N ARG A 174 -24.02 -3.66 20.70
CA ARG A 174 -24.15 -2.90 21.94
C ARG A 174 -25.07 -3.58 22.94
N GLU A 175 -26.12 -4.25 22.47
CA GLU A 175 -27.14 -4.96 23.24
C GLU A 175 -26.75 -6.43 23.55
N SER A 176 -25.46 -6.76 23.48
CA SER A 176 -25.00 -8.13 23.73
C SER A 176 -25.28 -8.61 25.16
N ASP A 177 -25.95 -9.75 25.27
CA ASP A 177 -26.42 -10.38 26.52
C ASP A 177 -25.31 -11.22 27.21
N GLY A 178 -24.09 -10.80 27.22
CA GLY A 178 -22.97 -11.54 27.80
C GLY A 178 -22.73 -11.23 29.28
N ARG A 179 -21.74 -11.89 29.86
CA ARG A 179 -21.20 -11.52 31.18
C ARG A 179 -20.71 -10.06 31.18
N PRO A 180 -20.66 -9.33 32.32
CA PRO A 180 -20.31 -7.89 32.34
C PRO A 180 -19.05 -7.53 31.56
N GLY A 181 -17.96 -8.30 31.69
CA GLY A 181 -16.72 -8.07 30.93
C GLY A 181 -16.88 -8.33 29.41
N SER A 182 -17.76 -9.26 29.02
CA SER A 182 -18.09 -9.52 27.61
C SER A 182 -18.94 -8.38 27.04
N GLN A 183 -19.89 -7.86 27.80
CA GLN A 183 -20.71 -6.71 27.41
C GLN A 183 -19.86 -5.45 27.21
N GLN A 184 -18.94 -5.15 28.12
CA GLN A 184 -18.03 -4.01 27.96
C GLN A 184 -17.14 -4.16 26.72
N ARG A 185 -16.63 -5.37 26.46
CA ARG A 185 -15.87 -5.64 25.25
C ARG A 185 -16.73 -5.51 23.99
N ALA A 186 -17.99 -5.92 24.02
CA ALA A 186 -18.94 -5.76 22.92
C ALA A 186 -19.22 -4.27 22.65
N LYS A 187 -19.49 -3.46 23.69
CA LYS A 187 -19.66 -2.01 23.54
C LYS A 187 -18.43 -1.37 22.86
N THR A 188 -17.22 -1.69 23.33
CA THR A 188 -15.98 -1.23 22.68
C THR A 188 -15.85 -1.77 21.25
N GLY A 189 -16.37 -2.98 20.99
CA GLY A 189 -16.43 -3.55 19.65
C GLY A 189 -17.35 -2.78 18.70
N ALA A 190 -18.52 -2.34 19.19
CA ALA A 190 -19.41 -1.47 18.44
C ALA A 190 -18.76 -0.12 18.13
N ASP A 191 -18.06 0.47 19.09
CA ASP A 191 -17.30 1.71 18.90
C ASP A 191 -16.22 1.56 17.82
N LEU A 192 -15.50 0.43 17.83
CA LEU A 192 -14.52 0.13 16.79
C LEU A 192 -15.17 0.01 15.41
N VAL A 193 -16.33 -0.66 15.31
CA VAL A 193 -17.07 -0.82 14.05
C VAL A 193 -17.55 0.54 13.53
N GLU A 194 -18.07 1.42 14.38
CA GLU A 194 -18.45 2.79 14.02
C GLU A 194 -17.25 3.60 13.51
N LEU A 195 -16.12 3.57 14.24
CA LEU A 195 -14.91 4.28 13.82
C LEU A 195 -14.38 3.79 12.47
N LEU A 196 -14.43 2.47 12.20
CA LEU A 196 -14.03 1.92 10.91
C LEU A 196 -14.96 2.37 9.78
N ALA A 197 -16.27 2.37 10.04
CA ALA A 197 -17.29 2.76 9.07
C ALA A 197 -17.27 4.26 8.74
N TYR A 198 -16.96 5.11 9.72
CA TYR A 198 -16.99 6.57 9.54
C TYR A 198 -15.63 7.19 9.17
N SER A 199 -14.53 6.45 9.34
CA SER A 199 -13.19 6.95 9.00
C SER A 199 -12.56 6.28 7.79
N GLY A 200 -13.08 5.12 7.37
CA GLY A 200 -12.44 4.29 6.35
C GLY A 200 -11.06 3.76 6.75
N ALA A 201 -10.68 3.83 8.02
CA ALA A 201 -9.40 3.34 8.52
C ALA A 201 -9.28 1.82 8.40
N ARG A 202 -8.05 1.31 8.32
CA ARG A 202 -7.79 -0.10 8.55
C ARG A 202 -7.88 -0.42 10.03
N VAL A 203 -8.34 -1.61 10.40
CA VAL A 203 -8.44 -2.00 11.81
C VAL A 203 -7.13 -1.78 12.57
N ALA A 204 -6.00 -2.11 11.97
CA ALA A 204 -4.70 -1.91 12.59
C ALA A 204 -4.29 -0.42 12.76
N GLU A 205 -4.86 0.49 11.99
CA GLU A 205 -4.63 1.94 12.14
C GLU A 205 -5.33 2.48 13.37
N ILE A 206 -6.49 1.90 13.76
CA ILE A 206 -7.21 2.27 14.99
C ILE A 206 -6.66 1.53 16.20
N THR A 207 -6.45 0.22 16.09
CA THR A 207 -6.11 -0.64 17.23
C THR A 207 -4.61 -0.84 17.46
N GLY A 208 -3.74 -0.44 16.51
CA GLY A 208 -2.31 -0.73 16.49
C GLY A 208 -1.98 -2.15 16.07
N GLY A 209 -2.98 -2.97 15.72
CA GLY A 209 -2.82 -4.37 15.37
C GLY A 209 -2.43 -5.26 16.56
N PRO A 210 -2.06 -6.52 16.32
CA PRO A 210 -1.71 -7.48 17.39
C PRO A 210 -0.55 -7.03 18.27
N LYS A 211 0.40 -6.27 17.70
CA LYS A 211 1.58 -5.75 18.41
C LYS A 211 1.38 -4.35 18.99
N LYS A 212 0.21 -3.74 18.85
CA LYS A 212 -0.18 -2.40 19.35
C LYS A 212 0.87 -1.30 19.06
N LYS A 213 1.55 -1.36 17.92
CA LYS A 213 2.70 -0.50 17.62
C LYS A 213 2.32 0.97 17.43
N SER A 214 1.17 1.26 16.82
CA SER A 214 0.74 2.63 16.51
C SER A 214 -0.78 2.73 16.48
N PRO A 215 -1.46 2.60 17.63
CA PRO A 215 -2.91 2.78 17.67
C PRO A 215 -3.29 4.24 17.43
N LEU A 216 -4.53 4.47 17.01
CA LEU A 216 -5.13 5.80 17.07
C LEU A 216 -5.17 6.29 18.52
N ARG A 217 -4.57 7.44 18.80
CA ARG A 217 -4.51 8.07 20.12
C ARG A 217 -5.36 9.33 20.14
N TRP A 218 -5.73 9.80 21.34
CA TRP A 218 -6.47 11.04 21.49
C TRP A 218 -5.68 12.27 21.02
N SER A 219 -4.35 12.25 21.10
CA SER A 219 -3.49 13.29 20.51
C SER A 219 -3.55 13.38 18.99
N HIS A 220 -4.15 12.37 18.32
CA HIS A 220 -4.35 12.37 16.87
C HIS A 220 -5.71 12.95 16.47
N VAL A 221 -6.57 13.32 17.41
CA VAL A 221 -7.92 13.85 17.17
C VAL A 221 -7.89 15.35 17.42
N ASP A 222 -8.09 16.11 16.38
CA ASP A 222 -8.14 17.57 16.40
C ASP A 222 -9.59 18.01 16.20
N PHE A 223 -10.27 18.36 17.28
CA PHE A 223 -11.66 18.82 17.24
C PHE A 223 -11.78 20.27 16.74
N ASP A 224 -10.74 21.07 16.91
CA ASP A 224 -10.75 22.47 16.50
C ASP A 224 -10.67 22.60 14.97
N ASN A 225 -9.76 21.81 14.35
CA ASN A 225 -9.62 21.73 12.90
C ASN A 225 -10.55 20.67 12.26
N ASN A 226 -11.37 19.98 13.03
CA ASN A 226 -12.28 18.94 12.58
C ASN A 226 -11.58 17.82 11.78
N THR A 227 -10.40 17.36 12.23
CA THR A 227 -9.60 16.36 11.56
C THR A 227 -9.07 15.27 12.48
N VAL A 228 -8.77 14.09 11.91
CA VAL A 228 -8.15 12.97 12.61
C VAL A 228 -6.92 12.51 11.84
N PHE A 229 -5.80 12.33 12.54
CA PHE A 229 -4.60 11.72 11.98
C PHE A 229 -4.64 10.22 12.12
N LEU A 230 -4.62 9.49 11.00
CA LEU A 230 -4.48 8.05 10.96
C LEU A 230 -3.00 7.69 10.78
N PRO A 231 -2.36 7.01 11.77
CA PRO A 231 -0.91 6.83 11.80
C PRO A 231 -0.35 5.93 10.68
N GLY A 232 -1.21 5.21 9.98
CA GLY A 232 -0.80 4.30 8.90
C GLY A 232 0.04 3.11 9.40
N THR A 233 -0.06 1.96 8.73
CA THR A 233 0.63 0.75 9.20
C THR A 233 1.35 -0.02 8.11
N LYS A 234 1.12 0.26 6.83
CA LYS A 234 1.53 -0.65 5.75
C LYS A 234 2.34 0.00 4.61
N THR A 235 2.11 1.27 4.30
CA THR A 235 2.75 1.98 3.17
C THR A 235 3.14 3.38 3.59
N GLU A 236 4.09 4.00 2.91
CA GLU A 236 4.51 5.39 3.16
C GLU A 236 3.36 6.41 3.02
N SER A 237 2.40 6.15 2.13
CA SER A 237 1.20 6.96 1.95
C SER A 237 0.09 6.68 2.97
N ALA A 238 0.30 5.76 3.92
CA ALA A 238 -0.72 5.38 4.89
C ALA A 238 -0.93 6.41 6.02
N PRO A 239 0.10 7.12 6.56
CA PRO A 239 -0.10 8.22 7.50
C PRO A 239 -0.81 9.39 6.81
N ARG A 240 -1.95 9.82 7.36
CA ARG A 240 -2.78 10.86 6.72
C ARG A 240 -3.74 11.53 7.68
N TRP A 241 -4.07 12.77 7.39
CA TRP A 241 -5.20 13.46 8.00
C TRP A 241 -6.47 13.21 7.19
N ILE A 242 -7.56 12.97 7.88
CA ILE A 242 -8.90 12.88 7.28
C ILE A 242 -9.83 13.88 7.97
N PRO A 243 -10.74 14.54 7.24
CA PRO A 243 -11.77 15.36 7.85
C PRO A 243 -12.75 14.48 8.60
N MET A 244 -13.29 14.98 9.71
CA MET A 244 -14.35 14.28 10.45
C MET A 244 -15.70 14.59 9.81
N SER A 245 -16.44 13.53 9.41
CA SER A 245 -17.87 13.65 9.18
C SER A 245 -18.61 13.94 10.49
N PRO A 246 -19.84 14.44 10.45
CA PRO A 246 -20.64 14.65 11.64
C PRO A 246 -20.74 13.39 12.53
N GLU A 247 -20.89 12.21 11.92
CA GLU A 247 -20.99 10.92 12.61
C GLU A 247 -19.66 10.52 13.26
N LEU A 248 -18.54 10.70 12.57
CA LEU A 248 -17.21 10.43 13.13
C LEU A 248 -16.92 11.35 14.31
N ARG A 249 -17.21 12.65 14.15
CA ARG A 249 -17.06 13.64 15.22
C ARG A 249 -17.90 13.31 16.45
N SER A 250 -19.18 13.06 16.26
CA SER A 250 -20.12 12.70 17.33
C SER A 250 -19.67 11.42 18.08
N THR A 251 -19.21 10.40 17.34
CA THR A 251 -18.68 9.17 17.95
C THR A 251 -17.44 9.45 18.80
N LEU A 252 -16.50 10.26 18.32
CA LEU A 252 -15.29 10.61 19.05
C LEU A 252 -15.60 11.51 20.29
N GLU A 253 -16.50 12.47 20.16
CA GLU A 253 -16.93 13.32 21.28
C GLU A 253 -17.60 12.48 22.37
N ARG A 254 -18.50 11.56 22.01
CA ARG A 254 -19.12 10.60 22.95
C ARG A 254 -18.06 9.79 23.69
N LEU A 255 -17.13 9.18 22.95
CA LEU A 255 -16.06 8.37 23.54
C LEU A 255 -15.13 9.18 24.45
N LYS A 256 -14.86 10.45 24.11
CA LYS A 256 -14.06 11.36 24.95
C LYS A 256 -14.77 11.67 26.26
N THR A 257 -16.05 11.97 26.20
CA THR A 257 -16.88 12.27 27.38
C THR A 257 -17.04 11.05 28.30
N GLU A 258 -17.31 9.86 27.71
CA GLU A 258 -17.49 8.62 28.49
C GLU A 258 -16.21 8.16 29.21
N LYS A 259 -15.03 8.35 28.58
CA LYS A 259 -13.76 7.78 29.09
C LYS A 259 -12.85 8.79 29.77
N ASN A 260 -13.06 10.09 29.55
CA ASN A 260 -12.19 11.18 30.00
C ASN A 260 -10.67 10.85 29.85
N PRO A 261 -10.20 10.53 28.62
CA PRO A 261 -8.87 9.98 28.39
C PRO A 261 -7.79 11.06 28.41
N ALA A 262 -6.56 10.66 28.73
CA ALA A 262 -5.38 11.47 28.47
C ALA A 262 -5.03 11.50 26.97
N PRO A 263 -4.35 12.55 26.48
CA PRO A 263 -3.98 12.68 25.06
C PRO A 263 -3.17 11.49 24.51
N GLY A 264 -2.36 10.85 25.35
CA GLY A 264 -1.54 9.68 25.01
C GLY A 264 -2.29 8.36 24.95
N ASP A 265 -3.54 8.30 25.45
CA ASP A 265 -4.31 7.07 25.51
C ASP A 265 -4.80 6.65 24.11
N ALA A 266 -4.95 5.33 23.92
CA ALA A 266 -5.57 4.80 22.72
C ALA A 266 -7.08 5.06 22.74
N VAL A 267 -7.64 5.46 21.58
CA VAL A 267 -9.08 5.69 21.43
C VAL A 267 -9.86 4.39 21.65
N ILE A 268 -9.29 3.26 21.19
CA ILE A 268 -9.87 1.92 21.35
C ILE A 268 -8.87 1.00 22.05
N SER A 269 -9.36 0.28 23.09
CA SER A 269 -8.54 -0.60 23.91
C SER A 269 -8.46 -2.06 23.44
N ILE A 270 -9.33 -2.47 22.50
CA ILE A 270 -9.37 -3.83 21.95
C ILE A 270 -8.59 -3.93 20.65
N SER A 271 -8.11 -5.15 20.30
CA SER A 271 -7.36 -5.40 19.07
C SER A 271 -8.25 -5.65 17.86
N ASP A 272 -9.45 -6.18 18.07
CA ASP A 272 -10.44 -6.45 17.02
C ASP A 272 -11.85 -6.65 17.59
N ALA A 273 -12.84 -6.61 16.70
CA ALA A 273 -14.26 -6.82 17.01
C ALA A 273 -14.86 -8.03 16.27
N ARG A 274 -14.02 -8.97 15.77
CA ARG A 274 -14.48 -10.06 14.91
C ARG A 274 -15.56 -10.91 15.54
N THR A 275 -15.37 -11.33 16.78
CA THR A 275 -16.30 -12.25 17.46
C THR A 275 -17.68 -11.61 17.69
N CYS A 276 -17.72 -10.36 18.18
CA CYS A 276 -19.00 -9.68 18.42
C CYS A 276 -19.69 -9.33 17.10
N LEU A 277 -18.94 -8.93 16.08
CA LEU A 277 -19.47 -8.66 14.74
C LEU A 277 -20.06 -9.93 14.10
N GLU A 278 -19.35 -11.06 14.14
CA GLU A 278 -19.83 -12.34 13.61
C GLU A 278 -21.09 -12.81 14.34
N THR A 279 -21.13 -12.65 15.65
CA THR A 279 -22.30 -13.00 16.47
C THR A 279 -23.50 -12.11 16.12
N ALA A 280 -23.31 -10.81 15.98
CA ALA A 280 -24.37 -9.88 15.59
C ALA A 280 -24.91 -10.18 14.18
N CYS A 281 -24.04 -10.37 13.18
CA CYS A 281 -24.44 -10.74 11.82
C CYS A 281 -25.26 -12.03 11.81
N ARG A 282 -24.81 -13.05 12.57
CA ARG A 282 -25.54 -14.33 12.68
C ARG A 282 -26.92 -14.17 13.35
N LYS A 283 -27.01 -13.36 14.43
CA LYS A 283 -28.27 -13.07 15.15
C LYS A 283 -29.28 -12.37 14.22
N LEU A 284 -28.79 -11.49 13.35
CA LEU A 284 -29.63 -10.72 12.43
C LEU A 284 -29.91 -11.45 11.10
N GLY A 285 -29.32 -12.62 10.85
CA GLY A 285 -29.43 -13.32 9.57
C GLY A 285 -28.69 -12.64 8.42
N PHE A 286 -27.73 -11.75 8.71
CA PHE A 286 -26.97 -11.02 7.72
C PHE A 286 -25.74 -11.82 7.24
N PRO A 287 -25.18 -11.50 6.04
CA PRO A 287 -23.92 -12.02 5.61
C PRO A 287 -22.81 -11.74 6.64
N LYS A 288 -21.78 -12.58 6.65
CA LYS A 288 -20.60 -12.36 7.51
C LYS A 288 -19.79 -11.18 7.00
N TYR A 289 -19.95 -10.02 7.63
CA TYR A 289 -19.12 -8.85 7.39
C TYR A 289 -17.81 -8.92 8.18
N THR A 290 -16.78 -8.31 7.62
CA THR A 290 -15.43 -8.15 8.22
C THR A 290 -15.12 -6.69 8.47
N HIS A 291 -14.09 -6.39 9.27
CA HIS A 291 -13.62 -5.02 9.45
C HIS A 291 -13.31 -4.30 8.13
N HIS A 292 -12.86 -5.05 7.12
CA HIS A 292 -12.52 -4.47 5.82
C HIS A 292 -13.76 -4.05 5.01
N ASP A 293 -14.90 -4.72 5.24
CA ASP A 293 -16.15 -4.38 4.57
C ASP A 293 -16.71 -3.02 5.05
N PHE A 294 -16.42 -2.61 6.31
CA PHE A 294 -16.77 -1.26 6.78
C PHE A 294 -15.90 -0.17 6.15
N ARG A 295 -14.66 -0.47 5.81
CA ARG A 295 -13.85 0.45 5.00
C ARG A 295 -14.39 0.53 3.56
N HIS A 296 -14.91 -0.55 3.02
CA HIS A 296 -15.61 -0.53 1.74
C HIS A 296 -16.93 0.25 1.85
N PHE A 297 -17.66 0.08 2.95
CA PHE A 297 -18.86 0.85 3.26
C PHE A 297 -18.57 2.37 3.28
N PHE A 298 -17.54 2.81 4.01
CA PHE A 298 -17.10 4.20 3.99
C PHE A 298 -16.84 4.72 2.57
N ALA A 299 -16.05 3.99 1.80
CA ALA A 299 -15.71 4.41 0.44
C ALA A 299 -16.95 4.51 -0.45
N THR A 300 -17.84 3.52 -0.38
CA THR A 300 -19.10 3.50 -1.15
C THR A 300 -20.00 4.67 -0.76
N THR A 301 -20.20 4.90 0.55
CA THR A 301 -21.00 6.00 1.07
C THR A 301 -20.46 7.36 0.65
N CYS A 302 -19.14 7.57 0.75
CA CYS A 302 -18.51 8.83 0.31
C CYS A 302 -18.76 9.10 -1.17
N ILE A 303 -18.57 8.09 -2.03
CA ILE A 303 -18.76 8.24 -3.48
C ILE A 303 -20.23 8.45 -3.81
N GLU A 304 -21.14 7.70 -3.18
CA GLU A 304 -22.59 7.87 -3.34
C GLU A 304 -23.07 9.26 -2.86
N SER A 305 -22.36 9.86 -1.89
CA SER A 305 -22.57 11.24 -1.43
C SER A 305 -21.95 12.30 -2.36
N GLY A 306 -21.31 11.91 -3.47
CA GLY A 306 -20.75 12.82 -4.45
C GLY A 306 -19.31 13.24 -4.21
N VAL A 307 -18.61 12.62 -3.26
CA VAL A 307 -17.17 12.85 -3.07
C VAL A 307 -16.40 12.20 -4.23
N ASP A 308 -15.48 12.93 -4.84
CA ASP A 308 -14.68 12.43 -5.96
C ASP A 308 -13.76 11.26 -5.56
N VAL A 309 -13.54 10.34 -6.50
CA VAL A 309 -12.75 9.12 -6.26
C VAL A 309 -11.30 9.41 -5.83
N PRO A 310 -10.58 10.39 -6.39
CA PRO A 310 -9.26 10.79 -5.91
C PRO A 310 -9.26 11.24 -4.44
N THR A 311 -10.25 12.01 -4.01
CA THR A 311 -10.38 12.44 -2.61
C THR A 311 -10.65 11.26 -1.68
N VAL A 312 -11.60 10.37 -2.02
CA VAL A 312 -11.85 9.14 -1.27
C VAL A 312 -10.57 8.27 -1.19
N SER A 313 -9.85 8.15 -2.30
CA SER A 313 -8.58 7.40 -2.36
C SER A 313 -7.52 7.95 -1.39
N ARG A 314 -7.39 9.28 -1.30
CA ARG A 314 -6.51 9.95 -0.32
C ARG A 314 -6.95 9.65 1.11
N TRP A 315 -8.24 9.77 1.44
CA TRP A 315 -8.76 9.43 2.78
C TRP A 315 -8.55 7.96 3.13
N LEU A 316 -8.56 7.09 2.14
CA LEU A 316 -8.23 5.67 2.33
C LEU A 316 -6.71 5.41 2.43
N GLY A 317 -5.84 6.34 2.05
CA GLY A 317 -4.39 6.16 2.00
C GLY A 317 -3.97 5.13 0.94
N HIS A 318 -4.47 5.30 -0.29
CA HIS A 318 -4.01 4.59 -1.47
C HIS A 318 -2.92 5.42 -2.16
N ALA A 319 -1.84 4.75 -2.59
CA ALA A 319 -0.71 5.41 -3.26
C ALA A 319 -0.89 5.57 -4.79
N ASP A 320 -1.95 4.99 -5.34
CA ASP A 320 -2.17 4.80 -6.78
C ASP A 320 -3.05 5.88 -7.43
N GLY A 321 -3.22 7.02 -6.77
CA GLY A 321 -4.02 8.14 -7.30
C GLY A 321 -5.51 7.85 -7.50
N GLY A 322 -6.02 6.72 -6.99
CA GLY A 322 -7.42 6.33 -7.12
C GLY A 322 -7.70 5.18 -8.09
N ALA A 323 -6.68 4.68 -8.80
CA ALA A 323 -6.87 3.58 -9.75
C ALA A 323 -7.48 2.32 -9.10
N LEU A 324 -7.03 1.96 -7.90
CA LEU A 324 -7.58 0.85 -7.14
C LEU A 324 -9.02 1.13 -6.68
N ALA A 325 -9.30 2.36 -6.23
CA ALA A 325 -10.63 2.77 -5.83
C ALA A 325 -11.58 2.74 -7.03
N MET A 326 -11.18 3.29 -8.19
CA MET A 326 -11.96 3.24 -9.42
C MET A 326 -12.26 1.80 -9.86
N LYS A 327 -11.26 0.92 -9.85
CA LYS A 327 -11.43 -0.50 -10.18
C LYS A 327 -12.38 -1.22 -9.22
N ARG A 328 -12.39 -0.82 -7.95
CA ARG A 328 -13.21 -1.44 -6.90
C ARG A 328 -14.62 -0.89 -6.83
N TYR A 329 -14.79 0.43 -7.01
CA TYR A 329 -16.03 1.15 -6.78
C TYR A 329 -16.63 1.80 -8.04
N GLY A 330 -15.95 1.72 -9.19
CA GLY A 330 -16.40 2.35 -10.43
C GLY A 330 -17.67 1.77 -11.06
N HIS A 331 -18.23 0.70 -10.47
CA HIS A 331 -19.50 0.08 -10.88
C HIS A 331 -20.63 0.35 -9.89
N LEU A 332 -20.58 1.50 -9.24
CA LEU A 332 -21.61 1.93 -8.30
C LEU A 332 -23.02 1.94 -8.91
N ARG A 333 -23.99 1.80 -8.01
CA ARG A 333 -25.39 1.56 -8.29
C ARG A 333 -25.91 2.42 -9.45
N GLN A 334 -26.73 1.82 -10.28
CA GLN A 334 -27.35 2.47 -11.43
C GLN A 334 -28.13 3.74 -11.02
N GLU A 335 -28.72 3.75 -9.83
CA GLU A 335 -29.40 4.89 -9.21
C GLU A 335 -28.47 6.10 -9.03
N HIS A 336 -27.22 5.88 -8.57
CA HIS A 336 -26.24 6.95 -8.45
C HIS A 336 -25.86 7.52 -9.82
N SER A 337 -25.68 6.66 -10.84
CA SER A 337 -25.41 7.09 -12.21
C SER A 337 -26.53 7.95 -12.77
N LEU A 338 -27.79 7.57 -12.53
CA LEU A 338 -28.97 8.35 -12.89
C LEU A 338 -29.00 9.70 -12.18
N ALA A 339 -28.78 9.71 -10.85
CA ALA A 339 -28.74 10.95 -10.07
C ALA A 339 -27.62 11.90 -10.54
N MET A 340 -26.46 11.37 -10.91
CA MET A 340 -25.36 12.17 -11.46
C MET A 340 -25.66 12.70 -12.85
N SER A 341 -26.33 11.92 -13.71
CA SER A 341 -26.71 12.39 -15.06
C SER A 341 -27.66 13.60 -15.02
N GLN A 342 -28.53 13.68 -14.02
CA GLN A 342 -29.41 14.81 -13.81
C GLN A 342 -28.70 16.10 -13.39
N ARG A 343 -27.46 16.02 -12.90
CA ARG A 343 -26.62 17.18 -12.58
C ARG A 343 -25.88 17.74 -13.79
N VAL A 344 -25.83 17.00 -14.89
CA VAL A 344 -25.19 17.45 -16.12
C VAL A 344 -26.11 18.41 -16.85
N SER A 345 -25.71 19.66 -17.01
CA SER A 345 -26.39 20.68 -17.81
C SER A 345 -25.42 21.21 -18.86
N PHE A 346 -25.83 21.20 -20.11
CA PHE A 346 -25.06 21.76 -21.23
C PHE A 346 -25.36 23.23 -21.46
N ASP A 347 -26.44 23.75 -20.87
CA ASP A 347 -26.92 25.14 -21.05
C ASP A 347 -26.44 26.11 -19.96
N LYS A 348 -25.93 25.58 -18.85
CA LYS A 348 -25.29 26.38 -17.80
C LYS A 348 -23.90 25.79 -17.55
N PRO A 349 -22.85 26.64 -17.41
CA PRO A 349 -21.61 26.13 -16.85
C PRO A 349 -22.04 25.40 -15.57
N ALA A 350 -21.69 24.12 -15.48
CA ALA A 350 -21.93 23.33 -14.27
C ALA A 350 -21.70 24.27 -13.09
N ASN A 351 -22.52 24.15 -12.03
CA ASN A 351 -22.12 24.67 -10.73
C ASN A 351 -20.79 23.98 -10.40
N VAL A 352 -19.75 24.45 -11.05
CA VAL A 352 -18.41 24.34 -10.51
C VAL A 352 -18.65 24.90 -9.13
N ILE A 353 -18.62 24.03 -8.10
CA ILE A 353 -18.36 24.50 -6.74
C ILE A 353 -17.22 25.45 -6.99
N PRO A 354 -17.42 26.79 -6.90
CA PRO A 354 -16.34 27.70 -7.26
C PRO A 354 -15.21 27.22 -6.38
N MET A 355 -14.12 26.77 -6.96
CA MET A 355 -12.87 26.72 -6.23
C MET A 355 -12.81 28.13 -5.70
N LEU A 356 -13.20 28.27 -4.42
CA LEU A 356 -13.38 29.55 -3.73
C LEU A 356 -12.36 30.49 -4.32
N ASN A 357 -12.81 31.53 -5.03
CA ASN A 357 -11.91 32.44 -5.71
C ASN A 357 -10.86 32.80 -4.68
N ALA A 358 -9.58 32.63 -4.99
CA ALA A 358 -8.49 32.95 -4.08
C ALA A 358 -8.71 34.32 -3.40
N ALA A 359 -9.36 35.25 -4.09
CA ALA A 359 -9.76 36.54 -3.59
C ALA A 359 -10.85 36.51 -2.50
N GLU A 360 -11.88 35.64 -2.61
CA GLU A 360 -12.93 35.52 -1.58
C GLU A 360 -12.48 34.73 -0.37
N THR A 361 -11.60 33.74 -0.57
CA THR A 361 -10.94 33.02 0.53
C THR A 361 -10.00 33.95 1.28
N ASN A 362 -9.23 34.78 0.58
CA ASN A 362 -8.34 35.79 1.17
C ASN A 362 -9.11 36.87 1.94
N ALA A 363 -10.27 37.34 1.42
CA ALA A 363 -11.10 38.31 2.13
C ALA A 363 -11.70 37.77 3.43
N LYS A 364 -12.10 36.50 3.49
CA LYS A 364 -12.61 35.85 4.70
C LYS A 364 -11.51 35.44 5.68
N LEU A 365 -10.31 35.11 5.21
CA LEU A 365 -9.17 34.71 6.04
C LEU A 365 -8.44 35.91 6.66
N GLN A 366 -8.47 37.09 6.01
CA GLN A 366 -7.86 38.32 6.56
C GLN A 366 -8.56 38.87 7.80
N THR A 367 -9.76 38.38 8.12
CA THR A 367 -10.55 38.94 9.24
C THR A 367 -10.48 38.13 10.54
N SER A 368 -9.86 36.93 10.58
CA SER A 368 -9.95 36.06 11.79
C SER A 368 -8.82 35.10 12.08
N THR A 369 -7.70 35.04 11.35
CA THR A 369 -6.70 33.99 11.58
C THR A 369 -5.39 34.49 12.18
N THR A 370 -4.92 33.76 13.20
CA THR A 370 -3.60 33.98 13.83
C THR A 370 -2.46 33.50 12.90
N ALA A 371 -1.24 33.96 13.13
CA ALA A 371 -0.06 33.56 12.35
C ALA A 371 0.14 32.02 12.31
N ALA A 372 -0.22 31.32 13.39
CA ALA A 372 -0.16 29.86 13.49
C ALA A 372 -1.17 29.17 12.56
N GLU A 373 -2.39 29.69 12.44
CA GLU A 373 -3.43 29.14 11.56
C GLU A 373 -3.06 29.34 10.07
N ARG A 374 -2.49 30.51 9.75
CA ARG A 374 -1.98 30.78 8.40
C ARG A 374 -0.86 29.83 7.99
N ARG A 375 0.05 29.47 8.94
CA ARG A 375 1.10 28.48 8.73
C ARG A 375 0.55 27.08 8.50
N ALA A 376 -0.44 26.64 9.27
CA ALA A 376 -1.08 25.35 9.10
C ALA A 376 -1.73 25.20 7.71
N ILE A 377 -2.40 26.25 7.22
CA ILE A 377 -3.01 26.31 5.89
C ILE A 377 -1.94 26.28 4.79
N SER A 378 -0.83 27.02 4.95
CA SER A 378 0.28 27.05 4.01
C SER A 378 0.96 25.68 3.89
N ASN A 379 1.25 25.01 5.01
CA ASN A 379 1.83 23.68 5.03
C ASN A 379 0.91 22.63 4.39
N ALA A 380 -0.40 22.74 4.60
CA ALA A 380 -1.38 21.85 3.96
C ALA A 380 -1.41 22.06 2.42
N LYS A 381 -1.39 23.30 1.96
CA LYS A 381 -1.37 23.64 0.53
C LYS A 381 -0.08 23.15 -0.16
N ALA A 382 1.09 23.28 0.47
CA ALA A 382 2.37 22.79 -0.03
C ALA A 382 2.37 21.26 -0.19
N LYS A 383 1.84 20.56 0.78
CA LYS A 383 1.78 19.10 0.81
C LYS A 383 0.83 18.51 -0.23
N TYR A 384 -0.19 19.23 -0.65
CA TYR A 384 -1.24 18.76 -1.57
C TYR A 384 -1.09 19.29 -3.01
N GLY A 385 0.08 19.82 -3.38
CA GLY A 385 0.39 20.20 -4.76
C GLY A 385 -0.23 21.53 -5.24
N TYR A 386 -0.62 22.41 -4.34
CA TYR A 386 -0.96 23.77 -4.70
C TYR A 386 0.28 24.50 -5.21
N PRO A 387 0.16 25.32 -6.28
CA PRO A 387 1.28 26.14 -6.72
C PRO A 387 1.72 27.06 -5.58
N TRP A 388 3.00 27.02 -5.22
CA TRP A 388 3.53 27.75 -4.07
C TRP A 388 3.29 29.27 -4.17
N TRP A 389 3.23 29.82 -5.39
CA TRP A 389 2.93 31.24 -5.64
C TRP A 389 1.48 31.64 -5.38
N ALA A 390 0.56 30.68 -5.23
CA ALA A 390 -0.84 30.93 -4.87
C ALA A 390 -1.06 30.83 -3.35
N SER A 391 -0.02 30.62 -2.56
CA SER A 391 -0.06 30.53 -1.11
C SER A 391 0.04 31.91 -0.47
N GLU A 392 -0.53 32.08 0.72
CA GLU A 392 -0.39 33.29 1.52
C GLU A 392 1.04 33.49 2.01
N ASN A 393 1.80 32.42 2.15
CA ASN A 393 3.22 32.44 2.47
C ASN A 393 4.03 31.69 1.40
N PRO A 394 4.35 32.33 0.27
CA PRO A 394 5.05 31.67 -0.82
C PRO A 394 6.46 31.21 -0.44
N VAL A 395 7.11 31.87 0.52
CA VAL A 395 8.45 31.48 0.98
C VAL A 395 8.39 30.16 1.74
N GLU A 396 7.39 29.94 2.58
CA GLU A 396 7.24 28.69 3.32
C GLU A 396 6.94 27.51 2.40
N VAL A 397 6.10 27.71 1.37
CA VAL A 397 5.84 26.68 0.37
C VAL A 397 7.07 26.39 -0.48
N PHE A 398 7.79 27.43 -0.90
CA PHE A 398 9.05 27.29 -1.61
C PHE A 398 10.09 26.52 -0.78
N TRP A 399 10.17 26.81 0.52
CA TRP A 399 11.01 26.06 1.45
C TRP A 399 10.63 24.59 1.56
N GLY A 400 9.34 24.25 1.60
CA GLY A 400 8.85 22.89 1.59
C GLY A 400 9.25 22.10 0.35
N GLN A 401 9.47 22.78 -0.80
CA GLN A 401 9.95 22.18 -2.04
C GLN A 401 11.47 21.97 -2.08
N LEU A 402 12.19 22.53 -1.12
CA LEU A 402 13.64 22.32 -0.96
C LEU A 402 13.98 21.10 -0.10
N ASN A 403 13.00 20.38 0.44
CA ASN A 403 13.28 19.21 1.25
C ASN A 403 14.01 18.13 0.44
N GLU A 404 14.67 17.18 1.13
CA GLU A 404 15.59 16.24 0.52
C GLU A 404 14.94 15.32 -0.53
N GLU A 405 13.64 15.08 -0.43
CA GLU A 405 12.92 14.15 -1.32
C GLU A 405 12.47 14.79 -2.63
N THR A 406 12.20 16.09 -2.65
CA THR A 406 11.62 16.77 -3.82
C THR A 406 12.56 17.74 -4.53
N ARG A 407 13.68 18.12 -3.97
CA ARG A 407 14.75 19.02 -4.48
C ARG A 407 14.49 19.69 -5.84
N ILE A 408 13.45 20.56 -5.88
CA ILE A 408 13.12 21.30 -7.09
C ILE A 408 14.11 22.45 -7.29
N VAL A 409 14.55 23.06 -6.19
CA VAL A 409 15.53 24.15 -6.17
C VAL A 409 16.71 23.79 -5.29
N PRO A 410 17.96 23.86 -5.78
CA PRO A 410 19.15 23.68 -4.96
C PRO A 410 19.22 24.70 -3.83
N VAL A 411 19.62 24.25 -2.63
CA VAL A 411 19.73 25.10 -1.42
C VAL A 411 20.63 26.33 -1.66
N GLU A 412 21.70 26.16 -2.44
CA GLU A 412 22.63 27.24 -2.81
C GLU A 412 21.93 28.37 -3.56
N LYS A 413 21.04 28.06 -4.51
CA LYS A 413 20.27 29.07 -5.23
C LYS A 413 19.26 29.79 -4.36
N PHE A 414 18.66 29.10 -3.41
CA PHE A 414 17.79 29.75 -2.43
C PHE A 414 18.57 30.70 -1.52
N LEU A 415 19.75 30.29 -1.06
CA LEU A 415 20.64 31.16 -0.27
C LEU A 415 21.05 32.44 -1.02
N GLU A 416 21.29 32.36 -2.35
CA GLU A 416 21.57 33.54 -3.18
C GLU A 416 20.38 34.50 -3.22
N VAL A 417 19.15 33.95 -3.39
CA VAL A 417 17.92 34.77 -3.38
C VAL A 417 17.71 35.43 -2.02
N ALA A 418 17.87 34.66 -0.95
CA ALA A 418 17.76 35.14 0.42
C ALA A 418 18.80 36.24 0.71
N LYS A 419 20.06 36.02 0.36
CA LYS A 419 21.15 37.02 0.50
C LYS A 419 20.81 38.32 -0.22
N LYS A 420 20.31 38.23 -1.46
CA LYS A 420 19.93 39.41 -2.25
C LYS A 420 18.75 40.17 -1.64
N ALA A 421 17.76 39.45 -1.12
CA ALA A 421 16.56 40.05 -0.52
C ALA A 421 16.83 40.68 0.85
N MET A 422 17.69 40.05 1.66
CA MET A 422 17.99 40.48 3.02
C MET A 422 19.16 41.45 3.12
N GLY A 423 19.97 41.58 2.05
CA GLY A 423 21.16 42.44 2.05
C GLY A 423 22.29 41.91 2.98
N ARG A 424 22.18 40.67 3.47
CA ARG A 424 23.17 40.01 4.31
C ARG A 424 23.32 38.54 3.92
N GLU A 425 24.40 37.93 4.36
CA GLU A 425 24.60 36.50 4.15
C GLU A 425 23.69 35.67 5.09
N VAL A 426 22.99 34.69 4.50
CA VAL A 426 22.13 33.74 5.24
C VAL A 426 22.88 32.41 5.31
N LEU A 427 23.16 31.96 6.52
CA LEU A 427 23.91 30.72 6.76
C LEU A 427 22.98 29.50 6.75
N LYS A 428 23.51 28.33 6.32
CA LYS A 428 22.79 27.06 6.40
C LYS A 428 22.27 26.73 7.81
N SER A 429 22.97 27.17 8.86
CA SER A 429 22.58 27.00 10.25
C SER A 429 21.32 27.79 10.65
N GLU A 430 21.00 28.89 9.97
CA GLU A 430 19.78 29.67 10.21
C GLU A 430 18.51 28.92 9.76
N PHE A 431 18.70 27.88 8.94
CA PHE A 431 17.63 26.97 8.55
C PHE A 431 17.12 26.06 9.68
N THR A 432 17.81 25.99 10.81
CA THR A 432 17.34 25.30 12.02
C THR A 432 16.29 26.12 12.79
N ASP A 433 16.36 27.46 12.71
CA ASP A 433 15.30 28.34 13.21
C ASP A 433 14.42 28.83 12.05
N ARG A 434 13.71 27.89 11.50
CA ARG A 434 12.92 28.02 10.28
C ARG A 434 11.86 29.10 10.38
N GLU A 435 11.22 29.25 11.54
CA GLU A 435 10.08 30.14 11.72
C GLU A 435 10.46 31.62 11.58
N ALA A 436 11.48 32.04 12.31
CA ALA A 436 11.97 33.42 12.25
C ALA A 436 12.49 33.80 10.85
N LEU A 437 13.21 32.85 10.21
CA LEU A 437 13.76 33.09 8.86
C LEU A 437 12.65 33.18 7.80
N VAL A 438 11.62 32.35 7.85
CA VAL A 438 10.50 32.36 6.91
C VAL A 438 9.71 33.67 7.03
N ASP A 439 9.45 34.16 8.22
CA ASP A 439 8.74 35.41 8.45
C ASP A 439 9.52 36.59 7.89
N GLU A 440 10.83 36.67 8.13
CA GLU A 440 11.69 37.71 7.61
C GLU A 440 11.81 37.68 6.07
N LEU A 441 11.96 36.49 5.48
CA LEU A 441 12.04 36.32 4.03
C LEU A 441 10.71 36.58 3.34
N SER A 442 9.57 36.18 3.95
CA SER A 442 8.24 36.45 3.37
C SER A 442 7.92 37.92 3.23
N ALA A 443 8.46 38.75 4.12
CA ALA A 443 8.29 40.21 4.06
C ALA A 443 9.18 40.88 2.98
N ARG A 444 10.25 40.23 2.54
CA ARG A 444 11.28 40.86 1.69
C ARG A 444 11.43 40.22 0.31
N ILE A 445 11.06 38.97 0.09
CA ILE A 445 11.20 38.29 -1.20
C ILE A 445 9.90 38.37 -1.99
N PRO A 446 9.86 39.09 -3.13
CA PRO A 446 8.68 39.09 -4.00
C PRO A 446 8.41 37.69 -4.59
N THR A 447 7.15 37.31 -4.70
CA THR A 447 6.70 36.06 -5.31
C THR A 447 7.24 35.87 -6.73
N THR A 448 7.36 36.97 -7.50
CA THR A 448 7.95 36.98 -8.85
C THR A 448 9.39 36.48 -8.87
N THR A 449 10.22 36.90 -7.90
CA THR A 449 11.63 36.45 -7.79
C THR A 449 11.73 34.95 -7.49
N LEU A 450 10.87 34.42 -6.63
CA LEU A 450 10.83 33.00 -6.33
C LEU A 450 10.35 32.17 -7.53
N ASN A 451 9.36 32.69 -8.28
CA ASN A 451 8.87 32.06 -9.52
C ASN A 451 9.95 31.97 -10.59
N GLU A 452 10.75 33.05 -10.77
CA GLU A 452 11.86 33.05 -11.72
C GLU A 452 12.93 31.99 -11.38
N VAL A 453 13.27 31.84 -10.10
CA VAL A 453 14.25 30.85 -9.66
C VAL A 453 13.73 29.42 -9.92
N LEU A 454 12.46 29.14 -9.60
CA LEU A 454 11.85 27.84 -9.87
C LEU A 454 11.79 27.52 -11.36
N ALA A 455 11.37 28.46 -12.19
CA ALA A 455 11.27 28.29 -13.63
C ALA A 455 12.65 28.00 -14.26
N LYS A 456 13.69 28.73 -13.88
CA LYS A 456 15.06 28.49 -14.34
C LYS A 456 15.60 27.11 -13.91
N THR A 457 15.32 26.71 -12.66
CA THR A 457 15.78 25.41 -12.13
C THR A 457 15.04 24.24 -12.78
N SER A 458 13.74 24.36 -13.02
CA SER A 458 12.95 23.36 -13.72
C SER A 458 13.41 23.15 -15.17
N ALA A 459 13.77 24.22 -15.88
CA ALA A 459 14.32 24.18 -17.23
C ALA A 459 15.69 23.48 -17.25
N GLN A 460 16.58 23.77 -16.28
CA GLN A 460 17.88 23.14 -16.15
C GLN A 460 17.74 21.63 -15.89
N ASN A 461 16.89 21.25 -14.95
CA ASN A 461 16.64 19.84 -14.61
C ASN A 461 16.04 19.04 -15.80
N ALA A 462 15.25 19.69 -16.67
CA ALA A 462 14.73 19.09 -17.89
C ALA A 462 15.83 18.85 -18.93
N THR A 463 16.79 19.78 -19.03
CA THR A 463 17.96 19.68 -19.93
C THR A 463 18.92 18.58 -19.46
N ASP A 464 19.21 18.51 -18.15
CA ASP A 464 20.09 17.50 -17.56
C ASP A 464 19.52 16.08 -17.68
N ARG A 465 18.17 15.94 -17.58
CA ARG A 465 17.50 14.66 -17.84
C ARG A 465 17.52 14.21 -19.30
N LYS A 466 17.61 15.16 -20.26
CA LYS A 466 17.78 14.85 -21.68
C LYS A 466 19.23 14.50 -22.03
N ALA A 467 20.20 15.02 -21.31
CA ALA A 467 21.62 14.71 -21.50
C ALA A 467 22.04 13.39 -20.83
N ALA A 468 21.24 12.88 -19.87
CA ALA A 468 21.47 11.61 -19.17
C ALA A 468 20.72 10.40 -19.79
N LYS A 469 19.98 10.60 -20.88
CA LYS A 469 19.40 9.55 -21.74
C LYS A 469 20.18 9.45 -23.06
#